data_789e3ea1209756177f219dfef56ccbf8
#
_entry.id   789e3ea1209756177f219dfef56ccbf8
#
_cell.length_a   1.000
_cell.length_b   1.000
_cell.length_c   1.000
_cell.angle_alpha   90.00
_cell.angle_beta   90.00
_cell.angle_gamma   90.00
#
_symmetry.space_group_name_H-M   'P 1'
#
loop_
_entity.id
_entity.type
_entity.pdbx_description
1 polymer ?
#
loop_
_entity_poly.entity_id
_entity_poly.type
_entity_poly.pdbx_seq_one_letter_code
_entity_poly.pdbx_strand_id
1 'polypeptide(L)'
;MILRHLEGIGTIKKFGFKFVLFFLIASPIIASETTISERPDFENLVKDKKLERFLISLSVTDDGKIEGSAAGRDVSGDWNWIDGYFCRTLMWGERELKYNCQKVTFDGRRLRFISDRGAGQSASFALR
;
A
#
# COMPACT_ATOMS: atom_id res chain seq x y z
N MET A 1 84.60 -24.09 14.72
CA MET A 1 83.82 -22.87 14.72
C MET A 1 82.51 -23.08 13.96
N ILE A 2 81.46 -23.16 14.66
CA ILE A 2 80.17 -23.58 14.12
C ILE A 2 79.31 -22.37 13.98
N LEU A 3 78.99 -22.04 12.77
CA LEU A 3 78.02 -21.04 12.48
C LEU A 3 76.63 -21.63 12.68
N ARG A 4 76.03 -21.19 13.68
CA ARG A 4 74.64 -21.50 13.89
C ARG A 4 73.78 -20.52 13.13
N HIS A 5 73.25 -20.98 12.07
CA HIS A 5 72.13 -20.30 11.47
C HIS A 5 70.93 -20.48 12.43
N LEU A 6 70.64 -19.44 13.11
CA LEU A 6 69.35 -19.32 13.73
C LEU A 6 68.31 -19.08 12.66
N GLU A 7 67.85 -20.14 12.07
CA GLU A 7 66.67 -20.08 11.26
C GLU A 7 65.46 -20.01 12.16
N GLY A 8 65.35 -18.90 12.81
CA GLY A 8 64.14 -18.52 13.52
C GLY A 8 63.25 -17.72 12.63
N ILE A 9 63.07 -18.12 11.41
CA ILE A 9 62.06 -17.48 10.58
C ILE A 9 60.76 -18.20 10.90
N GLY A 10 60.14 -17.75 11.92
CA GLY A 10 58.74 -18.03 12.06
C GLY A 10 58.03 -17.51 10.82
N THR A 11 57.62 -18.43 9.98
CA THR A 11 56.68 -18.10 8.92
C THR A 11 55.48 -17.51 9.62
N ILE A 12 55.40 -16.20 9.59
CA ILE A 12 54.17 -15.54 9.94
C ILE A 12 53.19 -15.93 8.87
N LYS A 13 52.43 -16.97 9.15
CA LYS A 13 51.26 -17.24 8.37
C LYS A 13 50.42 -16.01 8.55
N LYS A 14 50.43 -15.14 7.56
CA LYS A 14 49.43 -14.11 7.47
C LYS A 14 48.12 -14.85 7.33
N PHE A 15 47.48 -15.05 8.46
CA PHE A 15 46.04 -15.32 8.45
C PHE A 15 45.41 -14.12 7.81
N GLY A 16 45.24 -14.21 6.50
CA GLY A 16 44.37 -13.30 5.80
C GLY A 16 43.01 -13.51 6.35
N PHE A 17 42.67 -12.72 7.32
CA PHE A 17 41.29 -12.53 7.70
C PHE A 17 40.62 -11.99 6.46
N LYS A 18 40.12 -12.89 5.62
CA LYS A 18 39.19 -12.51 4.59
C LYS A 18 37.96 -12.02 5.31
N PHE A 19 37.91 -10.74 5.54
CA PHE A 19 36.70 -10.06 5.90
C PHE A 19 35.77 -10.28 4.70
N VAL A 20 34.97 -11.34 4.78
CA VAL A 20 33.85 -11.51 3.88
C VAL A 20 32.85 -10.46 4.33
N LEU A 21 32.93 -9.30 3.71
CA LEU A 21 31.93 -8.26 3.88
C LEU A 21 30.64 -8.85 3.30
N PHE A 22 29.84 -9.43 4.17
CA PHE A 22 28.50 -9.84 3.83
C PHE A 22 27.72 -8.55 3.59
N PHE A 23 27.64 -8.13 2.35
CA PHE A 23 26.67 -7.14 1.95
C PHE A 23 25.30 -7.79 2.10
N LEU A 24 24.66 -7.52 3.25
CA LEU A 24 23.23 -7.72 3.37
C LEU A 24 22.58 -6.75 2.38
N ILE A 25 22.34 -7.27 1.18
CA ILE A 25 21.49 -6.56 0.23
C ILE A 25 20.08 -6.68 0.81
N ALA A 26 19.69 -5.65 1.57
CA ALA A 26 18.30 -5.47 1.90
C ALA A 26 17.57 -5.20 0.60
N SER A 27 16.97 -6.24 0.02
CA SER A 27 16.06 -6.06 -1.09
C SER A 27 14.92 -5.17 -0.62
N PRO A 28 14.62 -4.04 -1.30
CA PRO A 28 13.45 -3.27 -0.95
C PRO A 28 12.24 -4.18 -1.12
N ILE A 29 11.53 -4.44 -0.04
CA ILE A 29 10.22 -5.08 -0.12
C ILE A 29 9.30 -4.04 -0.74
N ILE A 30 9.17 -4.09 -2.05
CA ILE A 30 8.16 -3.32 -2.75
C ILE A 30 6.84 -4.00 -2.42
N ALA A 31 6.02 -3.36 -1.57
CA ALA A 31 4.66 -3.79 -1.37
C ALA A 31 3.95 -3.73 -2.72
N SER A 32 3.64 -4.90 -3.30
CA SER A 32 2.93 -4.98 -4.57
C SER A 32 1.46 -4.65 -4.36
N GLU A 33 0.94 -3.69 -5.10
CA GLU A 33 -0.48 -3.41 -5.17
C GLU A 33 -1.20 -4.51 -5.96
N THR A 34 -2.29 -5.02 -5.38
CA THR A 34 -3.18 -5.97 -6.04
C THR A 34 -4.42 -5.23 -6.50
N THR A 35 -4.81 -5.41 -7.75
CA THR A 35 -6.09 -4.90 -8.26
C THR A 35 -7.23 -5.74 -7.71
N ILE A 36 -8.22 -5.08 -7.11
CA ILE A 36 -9.46 -5.72 -6.68
C ILE A 36 -10.42 -5.73 -7.88
N SER A 37 -10.76 -6.91 -8.35
CA SER A 37 -11.60 -7.08 -9.54
C SER A 37 -13.03 -7.49 -9.21
N GLU A 38 -13.24 -8.13 -8.07
CA GLU A 38 -14.52 -8.71 -7.69
C GLU A 38 -15.14 -7.99 -6.51
N ARG A 39 -16.46 -7.79 -6.58
CA ARG A 39 -17.23 -7.16 -5.51
C ARG A 39 -17.06 -7.81 -4.15
N PRO A 40 -17.15 -9.15 -3.99
CA PRO A 40 -16.99 -9.80 -2.70
C PRO A 40 -15.63 -9.53 -2.05
N ASP A 41 -14.57 -9.45 -2.82
CA ASP A 41 -13.22 -9.14 -2.31
C ASP A 41 -13.16 -7.72 -1.77
N PHE A 42 -13.76 -6.77 -2.47
CA PHE A 42 -13.88 -5.39 -2.01
C PHE A 42 -14.72 -5.31 -0.72
N GLU A 43 -15.88 -5.92 -0.70
CA GLU A 43 -16.76 -5.92 0.48
C GLU A 43 -16.09 -6.52 1.71
N ASN A 44 -15.34 -7.60 1.56
CA ASN A 44 -14.59 -8.21 2.66
C ASN A 44 -13.53 -7.27 3.23
N LEU A 45 -12.90 -6.45 2.39
CA LEU A 45 -11.89 -5.49 2.85
C LEU A 45 -12.49 -4.32 3.63
N VAL A 46 -13.65 -3.83 3.21
CA VAL A 46 -14.27 -2.62 3.82
C VAL A 46 -15.26 -2.94 4.93
N LYS A 47 -15.64 -4.20 5.09
CA LYS A 47 -16.62 -4.63 6.10
C LYS A 47 -16.19 -4.22 7.50
N ASP A 48 -17.08 -3.54 8.22
CA ASP A 48 -16.89 -3.06 9.59
C ASP A 48 -15.65 -2.17 9.76
N LYS A 49 -15.23 -1.53 8.69
CA LYS A 49 -14.05 -0.63 8.69
C LYS A 49 -14.42 0.76 8.19
N LYS A 50 -13.65 1.72 8.68
CA LYS A 50 -13.63 3.08 8.14
C LYS A 50 -12.50 3.22 7.12
N LEU A 51 -12.78 3.94 6.05
CA LEU A 51 -11.78 4.40 5.10
C LEU A 51 -11.32 5.78 5.56
N GLU A 52 -10.07 5.87 5.98
CA GLU A 52 -9.55 7.10 6.58
C GLU A 52 -8.31 7.63 5.86
N ARG A 53 -8.30 8.92 5.68
CA ARG A 53 -7.14 9.73 5.32
C ARG A 53 -7.27 11.09 5.98
N PHE A 54 -6.27 11.96 5.82
CA PHE A 54 -6.28 13.28 6.45
C PHE A 54 -7.63 14.00 6.23
N LEU A 55 -8.31 14.35 7.32
CA LEU A 55 -9.62 15.01 7.38
C LEU A 55 -10.78 14.26 6.71
N ILE A 56 -10.63 13.00 6.35
CA ILE A 56 -11.68 12.21 5.71
C ILE A 56 -11.86 10.90 6.46
N SER A 57 -13.13 10.58 6.78
CA SER A 57 -13.53 9.29 7.33
C SER A 57 -14.82 8.84 6.66
N LEU A 58 -14.79 7.72 5.98
CA LEU A 58 -15.91 7.20 5.20
C LEU A 58 -16.24 5.76 5.59
N SER A 59 -17.52 5.44 5.54
CA SER A 59 -18.02 4.06 5.56
C SER A 59 -18.60 3.73 4.20
N VAL A 60 -18.22 2.57 3.69
CA VAL A 60 -18.77 1.99 2.46
C VAL A 60 -19.52 0.74 2.84
N THR A 61 -20.84 0.78 2.70
CA THR A 61 -21.72 -0.28 3.19
C THR A 61 -22.09 -1.26 2.09
N ASP A 62 -22.46 -2.48 2.48
CA ASP A 62 -22.80 -3.54 1.52
C ASP A 62 -24.15 -3.32 0.83
N ASP A 63 -25.00 -2.45 1.38
CA ASP A 63 -26.25 -2.01 0.76
C ASP A 63 -26.08 -0.89 -0.29
N GLY A 64 -24.85 -0.57 -0.66
CA GLY A 64 -24.55 0.38 -1.73
C GLY A 64 -24.50 1.84 -1.30
N LYS A 65 -24.24 2.13 -0.03
CA LYS A 65 -24.14 3.50 0.50
C LYS A 65 -22.71 3.88 0.84
N ILE A 66 -22.45 5.18 0.69
CA ILE A 66 -21.24 5.83 1.18
C ILE A 66 -21.67 6.91 2.15
N GLU A 67 -21.12 6.89 3.36
CA GLU A 67 -21.44 7.83 4.42
C GLU A 67 -20.18 8.25 5.16
N GLY A 68 -20.18 9.46 5.66
CA GLY A 68 -19.08 9.94 6.49
C GLY A 68 -18.90 11.43 6.45
N SER A 69 -17.66 11.87 6.59
CA SER A 69 -17.30 13.28 6.58
C SER A 69 -15.98 13.53 5.88
N ALA A 70 -15.83 14.71 5.32
CA ALA A 70 -14.59 15.20 4.73
C ALA A 70 -14.46 16.70 5.01
N ALA A 71 -13.35 17.11 5.63
CA ALA A 71 -13.08 18.50 5.99
C ALA A 71 -14.26 19.18 6.71
N GLY A 72 -14.91 18.46 7.65
CA GLY A 72 -16.00 18.97 8.47
C GLY A 72 -17.36 19.04 7.78
N ARG A 73 -17.50 18.53 6.56
CA ARG A 73 -18.77 18.44 5.83
C ARG A 73 -19.18 16.99 5.65
N ASP A 74 -20.49 16.77 5.65
CA ASP A 74 -21.05 15.44 5.41
C ASP A 74 -20.74 14.96 4.00
N VAL A 75 -20.40 13.67 3.92
CA VAL A 75 -20.27 12.93 2.66
C VAL A 75 -21.35 11.89 2.61
N SER A 76 -22.06 11.84 1.50
CA SER A 76 -23.06 10.82 1.21
C SER A 76 -22.97 10.40 -0.25
N GLY A 77 -23.38 9.19 -0.55
CA GLY A 77 -23.40 8.72 -1.91
C GLY A 77 -23.89 7.29 -2.04
N ASP A 78 -23.92 6.86 -3.27
CA ASP A 78 -24.27 5.51 -3.67
C ASP A 78 -23.14 4.90 -4.45
N TRP A 79 -22.95 3.60 -4.28
CA TRP A 79 -21.95 2.87 -5.07
C TRP A 79 -22.50 1.56 -5.58
N ASN A 80 -21.88 1.09 -6.66
CA ASN A 80 -22.11 -0.24 -7.21
C ASN A 80 -20.79 -0.75 -7.80
N TRP A 81 -20.69 -2.06 -7.93
CA TRP A 81 -19.56 -2.71 -8.58
C TRP A 81 -19.95 -3.10 -10.00
N ILE A 82 -19.30 -2.50 -11.00
CA ILE A 82 -19.65 -2.70 -12.40
C ILE A 82 -18.36 -2.98 -13.18
N ASP A 83 -18.32 -4.11 -13.87
CA ASP A 83 -17.19 -4.49 -14.75
C ASP A 83 -15.82 -4.45 -14.06
N GLY A 84 -15.77 -4.78 -12.78
CA GLY A 84 -14.52 -4.76 -12.00
C GLY A 84 -14.16 -3.39 -11.43
N TYR A 85 -15.06 -2.42 -11.47
CA TYR A 85 -14.83 -1.06 -10.98
C TYR A 85 -15.81 -0.65 -9.89
N PHE A 86 -15.32 0.18 -8.98
CA PHE A 86 -16.12 0.86 -7.98
C PHE A 86 -16.74 2.11 -8.60
N CYS A 87 -18.01 2.05 -8.94
CA CYS A 87 -18.76 3.15 -9.56
C CYS A 87 -19.60 3.87 -8.51
N ARG A 88 -19.45 5.17 -8.41
CA ARG A 88 -20.07 5.92 -7.32
C ARG A 88 -20.58 7.30 -7.71
N THR A 89 -21.64 7.74 -7.05
CA THR A 89 -22.04 9.14 -6.90
C THR A 89 -21.60 9.64 -5.52
N LEU A 90 -21.25 10.90 -5.38
CA LEU A 90 -20.91 11.50 -4.10
C LEU A 90 -21.48 12.90 -3.99
N MET A 91 -21.94 13.23 -2.78
CA MET A 91 -22.22 14.58 -2.32
C MET A 91 -21.24 14.94 -1.21
N TRP A 92 -20.64 16.09 -1.29
CA TRP A 92 -19.84 16.69 -0.23
C TRP A 92 -20.52 17.97 0.23
N GLY A 93 -21.23 17.88 1.35
CA GLY A 93 -22.21 18.88 1.70
C GLY A 93 -23.26 19.00 0.59
N GLU A 94 -23.43 20.19 0.03
CA GLU A 94 -24.33 20.45 -1.10
C GLU A 94 -23.66 20.30 -2.46
N ARG A 95 -22.36 20.05 -2.49
CA ARG A 95 -21.60 19.91 -3.73
C ARG A 95 -21.69 18.49 -4.27
N GLU A 96 -22.21 18.35 -5.47
CA GLU A 96 -22.19 17.09 -6.19
C GLU A 96 -20.83 16.86 -6.86
N LEU A 97 -20.26 15.68 -6.64
CA LEU A 97 -19.11 15.16 -7.37
C LEU A 97 -19.63 14.27 -8.49
N LYS A 98 -19.10 14.44 -9.70
CA LYS A 98 -19.53 13.66 -10.85
C LYS A 98 -19.44 12.16 -10.63
N TYR A 99 -20.41 11.42 -11.13
CA TYR A 99 -20.35 9.97 -11.24
C TYR A 99 -19.02 9.53 -11.84
N ASN A 100 -18.39 8.55 -11.23
CA ASN A 100 -17.14 8.02 -11.71
C ASN A 100 -16.99 6.53 -11.35
N CYS A 101 -16.42 5.77 -12.26
CA CYS A 101 -16.02 4.39 -12.03
C CYS A 101 -14.52 4.35 -11.77
N GLN A 102 -14.12 3.76 -10.66
CA GLN A 102 -12.75 3.79 -10.17
C GLN A 102 -12.15 2.39 -10.13
N LYS A 103 -10.91 2.28 -10.57
CA LYS A 103 -10.09 1.11 -10.30
C LYS A 103 -9.70 1.11 -8.83
N VAL A 104 -9.79 -0.04 -8.18
CA VAL A 104 -9.41 -0.21 -6.78
C VAL A 104 -8.20 -1.11 -6.68
N THR A 105 -7.17 -0.67 -5.97
CA THR A 105 -6.00 -1.48 -5.64
C THR A 105 -5.80 -1.55 -4.14
N PHE A 106 -5.13 -2.60 -3.67
CA PHE A 106 -4.84 -2.84 -2.27
C PHE A 106 -3.38 -3.26 -2.11
N ASP A 107 -2.67 -2.62 -1.20
CA ASP A 107 -1.26 -2.88 -0.92
C ASP A 107 -1.02 -3.70 0.36
N GLY A 108 -2.09 -4.24 0.96
CA GLY A 108 -2.08 -4.93 2.24
C GLY A 108 -2.41 -4.02 3.43
N ARG A 109 -2.44 -2.70 3.25
CA ARG A 109 -2.73 -1.72 4.31
C ARG A 109 -3.71 -0.65 3.88
N ARG A 110 -3.62 -0.21 2.63
CA ARG A 110 -4.41 0.88 2.08
C ARG A 110 -5.17 0.45 0.84
N LEU A 111 -6.40 0.92 0.73
CA LEU A 111 -7.16 0.90 -0.50
C LEU A 111 -6.88 2.19 -1.28
N ARG A 112 -6.62 2.03 -2.57
CA ARG A 112 -6.41 3.13 -3.48
C ARG A 112 -7.50 3.12 -4.55
N PHE A 113 -8.16 4.25 -4.71
CA PHE A 113 -9.20 4.47 -5.71
C PHE A 113 -8.62 5.35 -6.80
N ILE A 114 -8.66 4.89 -8.03
CA ILE A 114 -8.10 5.59 -9.19
C ILE A 114 -9.23 5.92 -10.14
N SER A 115 -9.54 7.19 -10.28
CA SER A 115 -10.63 7.70 -11.12
C SER A 115 -10.48 7.32 -12.59
N ASP A 116 -11.55 7.43 -13.34
CA ASP A 116 -11.58 7.19 -14.78
C ASP A 116 -11.05 5.80 -15.15
N ARG A 117 -11.54 4.79 -14.43
CA ARG A 117 -11.15 3.38 -14.61
C ARG A 117 -9.64 3.14 -14.51
N GLY A 118 -8.96 3.93 -13.71
CA GLY A 118 -7.51 3.83 -13.49
C GLY A 118 -6.67 4.83 -14.28
N ALA A 119 -7.27 5.67 -15.11
CA ALA A 119 -6.56 6.65 -15.93
C ALA A 119 -6.47 8.05 -15.29
N GLY A 120 -7.21 8.30 -14.21
CA GLY A 120 -7.31 9.60 -13.57
C GLY A 120 -6.51 9.72 -12.27
N GLN A 121 -6.92 10.68 -11.46
CA GLN A 121 -6.33 10.92 -10.13
C GLN A 121 -6.68 9.82 -9.15
N SER A 122 -5.83 9.62 -8.17
CA SER A 122 -6.03 8.60 -7.14
C SER A 122 -6.08 9.17 -5.74
N ALA A 123 -6.76 8.44 -4.86
CA ALA A 123 -6.80 8.69 -3.43
C ALA A 123 -6.64 7.37 -2.68
N SER A 124 -5.78 7.36 -1.68
CA SER A 124 -5.52 6.18 -0.84
C SER A 124 -6.07 6.38 0.56
N PHE A 125 -6.68 5.34 1.11
CA PHE A 125 -7.30 5.33 2.44
C PHE A 125 -6.75 4.17 3.27
N ALA A 126 -6.44 4.45 4.53
CA ALA A 126 -6.19 3.41 5.49
C ALA A 126 -7.51 2.76 5.90
N LEU A 127 -7.51 1.45 6.11
CA LEU A 127 -8.64 0.70 6.67
C LEU A 127 -8.49 0.63 8.18
N ARG A 128 -9.47 1.11 8.93
CA ARG A 128 -9.48 1.13 10.39
C ARG A 128 -10.77 0.62 11.00
#